data_c48d208eaf32bc805e705cc90d13ab4d
#
_entry.id   c48d208eaf32bc805e705cc90d13ab4d
#
_cell.length_a   1.000
_cell.length_b   1.000
_cell.length_c   1.000
_cell.angle_alpha   90.00
_cell.angle_beta   90.00
_cell.angle_gamma   90.00
#
_symmetry.space_group_name_H-M   'P 1'
#
loop_
_entity.id
_entity.type
_entity.pdbx_description
1 polymer ?
#
loop_
_entity_poly.entity_id
_entity_poly.type
_entity_poly.pdbx_seq_one_letter_code
_entity_poly.pdbx_strand_id
1 'polypeptide(L)'
;MIYISAVGMINALGNNLDEIAANLTRGSAPGMRPRAGWLQGHPQAVLAGVDGELPLIPEKFAAHRSRNNQILLAALAQLQPQVDDAIAKYGRERIAIVLGTSTSGLHEGDTHVNLRTHEQPSTTWHYAQQELGDPSRFLSHWLALDGPAYTLSTACSSSARAIISGRRLIEAGLVDAAIVGGADTLSRMPINGFHSLESLSPTLCQPFGRDRAGITIGEGAGLMLLTREPQPIALLGVGESSDAYHISAPHPHGEGAIRAINQALTDAQLTPDDVGYINLHGTATQLNDQIESIVVNALFGERVPCSSTKHLTGHTLGAAGITEAAISMLILQRDLPLPAQDFSLSPRDPTLPPCGIIEKPQPLARPVILSNSFAFGGNNASILLGRVS
;
A
#
# COMPACT_ATOMS: atom_id res chain seq x y z
N MET A 1 -4.26 -15.05 17.93
CA MET A 1 -3.63 -13.79 17.50
C MET A 1 -2.68 -14.09 16.36
N ILE A 2 -2.57 -13.23 15.38
CA ILE A 2 -1.62 -13.34 14.27
C ILE A 2 -0.59 -12.23 14.40
N TYR A 3 0.68 -12.62 14.29
CA TYR A 3 1.82 -11.73 14.46
C TYR A 3 2.51 -11.44 13.15
N ILE A 4 3.25 -10.34 13.09
CA ILE A 4 4.08 -9.96 11.95
C ILE A 4 5.52 -10.32 12.28
N SER A 5 6.01 -11.40 11.66
CA SER A 5 7.35 -11.92 11.94
C SER A 5 8.43 -11.14 11.20
N ALA A 6 8.13 -10.59 10.03
CA ALA A 6 9.07 -9.81 9.24
C ALA A 6 8.33 -8.89 8.28
N VAL A 7 9.01 -7.84 7.84
CA VAL A 7 8.54 -6.90 6.81
C VAL A 7 9.68 -6.52 5.89
N GLY A 8 9.38 -6.29 4.63
CA GLY A 8 10.28 -5.70 3.65
C GLY A 8 9.51 -4.71 2.77
N MET A 9 10.13 -3.61 2.38
CA MET A 9 9.46 -2.55 1.63
C MET A 9 10.46 -1.77 0.77
N ILE A 10 9.99 -1.33 -0.39
CA ILE A 10 10.69 -0.42 -1.31
C ILE A 10 9.68 0.55 -1.91
N ASN A 11 9.99 1.84 -1.92
CA ASN A 11 9.14 2.90 -2.49
C ASN A 11 9.94 4.20 -2.69
N ALA A 12 9.28 5.31 -2.95
CA ALA A 12 9.92 6.61 -3.17
C ALA A 12 10.72 7.16 -1.97
N LEU A 13 10.50 6.63 -0.76
CA LEU A 13 11.28 6.99 0.43
C LEU A 13 12.64 6.30 0.46
N GLY A 14 12.80 5.14 -0.18
CA GLY A 14 14.06 4.39 -0.18
C GLY A 14 13.91 2.95 -0.62
N ASN A 15 15.05 2.28 -0.73
CA ASN A 15 15.15 0.91 -1.24
C ASN A 15 15.24 -0.15 -0.13
N ASN A 16 15.26 0.26 1.12
CA ASN A 16 15.27 -0.60 2.30
C ASN A 16 14.65 0.11 3.50
N LEU A 17 14.40 -0.65 4.56
CA LEU A 17 13.71 -0.15 5.76
C LEU A 17 14.47 0.97 6.48
N ASP A 18 15.80 0.98 6.43
CA ASP A 18 16.63 2.00 7.10
C ASP A 18 16.54 3.34 6.37
N GLU A 19 16.65 3.33 5.05
CA GLU A 19 16.45 4.52 4.21
C GLU A 19 15.04 5.07 4.37
N ILE A 20 14.03 4.20 4.31
CA ILE A 20 12.62 4.58 4.46
C ILE A 20 12.36 5.19 5.83
N ALA A 21 12.85 4.58 6.91
CA ALA A 21 12.70 5.12 8.26
C ALA A 21 13.38 6.49 8.40
N ALA A 22 14.59 6.65 7.89
CA ALA A 22 15.33 7.89 7.94
C ALA A 22 14.63 9.01 7.13
N ASN A 23 14.15 8.69 5.92
CA ASN A 23 13.48 9.66 5.05
C ASN A 23 12.07 9.99 5.55
N LEU A 24 11.33 9.02 6.10
CA LEU A 24 10.04 9.25 6.75
C LEU A 24 10.19 10.23 7.91
N THR A 25 11.19 10.02 8.78
CA THR A 25 11.48 10.91 9.91
C THR A 25 11.85 12.33 9.47
N ARG A 26 12.59 12.46 8.36
CA ARG A 26 12.96 13.77 7.80
C ARG A 26 11.86 14.44 6.99
N GLY A 27 10.78 13.72 6.65
CA GLY A 27 9.77 14.21 5.71
C GLY A 27 10.31 14.41 4.29
N SER A 28 11.26 13.58 3.85
CA SER A 28 11.92 13.68 2.54
C SER A 28 11.63 12.45 1.70
N ALA A 29 11.30 12.66 0.43
CA ALA A 29 11.02 11.59 -0.53
C ALA A 29 11.90 11.71 -1.77
N PRO A 30 13.11 11.14 -1.78
CA PRO A 30 14.05 11.27 -2.91
C PRO A 30 13.50 10.79 -4.26
N GLY A 31 12.63 9.77 -4.24
CA GLY A 31 11.99 9.23 -5.44
C GLY A 31 10.82 10.07 -5.97
N MET A 32 10.35 11.07 -5.21
CA MET A 32 9.27 11.97 -5.59
C MET A 32 9.79 13.13 -6.42
N ARG A 33 9.56 13.10 -7.73
CA ARG A 33 10.08 14.14 -8.62
C ARG A 33 9.33 14.23 -9.94
N PRO A 34 9.47 15.35 -10.70
CA PRO A 34 8.99 15.41 -12.06
C PRO A 34 9.68 14.37 -12.95
N ARG A 35 8.87 13.64 -13.74
CA ARG A 35 9.32 12.61 -14.68
C ARG A 35 8.69 12.86 -16.05
N ALA A 36 9.52 12.86 -17.10
CA ALA A 36 9.06 13.05 -18.48
C ALA A 36 8.59 11.75 -19.13
N GLY A 37 7.74 11.86 -20.14
CA GLY A 37 7.34 10.73 -20.98
C GLY A 37 6.23 9.83 -20.41
N TRP A 38 5.61 10.18 -19.29
CA TRP A 38 4.56 9.40 -18.66
C TRP A 38 3.16 9.92 -18.92
N LEU A 39 2.99 11.24 -18.98
CA LEU A 39 1.69 11.89 -19.17
C LEU A 39 1.57 12.42 -20.59
N GLN A 40 0.55 11.97 -21.32
CA GLN A 40 0.32 12.38 -22.71
C GLN A 40 -0.06 13.87 -22.77
N GLY A 41 0.56 14.59 -23.72
CA GLY A 41 0.29 16.02 -23.90
C GLY A 41 0.95 16.93 -22.85
N HIS A 42 1.70 16.39 -21.90
CA HIS A 42 2.41 17.15 -20.87
C HIS A 42 3.91 16.83 -20.90
N PRO A 43 4.80 17.82 -20.68
CA PRO A 43 6.24 17.60 -20.70
C PRO A 43 6.71 16.66 -19.58
N GLN A 44 6.05 16.71 -18.43
CA GLN A 44 6.38 15.90 -17.26
C GLN A 44 5.19 15.80 -16.30
N ALA A 45 5.21 14.80 -15.42
CA ALA A 45 4.31 14.66 -14.28
C ALA A 45 5.13 14.43 -13.00
N VAL A 46 4.65 14.90 -11.85
CA VAL A 46 5.23 14.56 -10.54
C VAL A 46 4.80 13.14 -10.21
N LEU A 47 5.77 12.24 -10.09
CA LEU A 47 5.54 10.83 -9.81
C LEU A 47 6.53 10.35 -8.75
N ALA A 48 6.10 9.40 -7.94
CA ALA A 48 6.91 8.76 -6.90
C ALA A 48 7.47 7.44 -7.43
N GLY A 49 8.76 7.40 -7.74
CA GLY A 49 9.41 6.23 -8.33
C GLY A 49 10.44 5.60 -7.39
N VAL A 50 10.72 4.34 -7.63
CA VAL A 50 11.85 3.62 -7.03
C VAL A 50 13.07 3.85 -7.91
N ASP A 51 14.13 4.34 -7.33
CA ASP A 51 15.39 4.61 -8.01
C ASP A 51 16.47 3.58 -7.61
N GLY A 52 17.46 3.36 -8.48
CA GLY A 52 18.55 2.43 -8.26
C GLY A 52 18.40 1.10 -8.99
N GLU A 53 19.34 0.21 -8.76
CA GLU A 53 19.37 -1.12 -9.38
C GLU A 53 18.37 -2.05 -8.69
N LEU A 54 17.63 -2.80 -9.50
CA LEU A 54 16.68 -3.79 -9.04
C LEU A 54 17.20 -5.21 -9.28
N PRO A 55 16.78 -6.21 -8.49
CA PRO A 55 17.15 -7.61 -8.71
C PRO A 55 16.86 -8.07 -10.15
N LEU A 56 17.79 -8.79 -10.74
CA LEU A 56 17.61 -9.40 -12.05
C LEU A 56 16.76 -10.66 -11.92
N ILE A 57 15.82 -10.83 -12.84
CA ILE A 57 15.02 -12.05 -12.95
C ILE A 57 15.71 -12.98 -13.95
N PRO A 58 16.20 -14.17 -13.51
CA PRO A 58 16.90 -15.14 -14.35
C PRO A 58 16.06 -15.66 -15.53
N GLU A 59 16.75 -16.21 -16.54
CA GLU A 59 16.12 -16.70 -17.77
C GLU A 59 15.04 -17.78 -17.53
N LYS A 60 15.21 -18.64 -16.54
CA LYS A 60 14.21 -19.66 -16.16
C LYS A 60 12.85 -19.07 -15.74
N PHE A 61 12.81 -17.78 -15.42
CA PHE A 61 11.60 -17.01 -15.07
C PHE A 61 11.30 -15.91 -16.11
N ALA A 62 11.78 -16.03 -17.35
CA ALA A 62 11.61 -14.99 -18.37
C ALA A 62 10.14 -14.57 -18.60
N ALA A 63 9.20 -15.52 -18.51
CA ALA A 63 7.77 -15.25 -18.64
C ALA A 63 7.21 -14.34 -17.53
N HIS A 64 7.91 -14.18 -16.41
CA HIS A 64 7.55 -13.33 -15.26
C HIS A 64 8.41 -12.08 -15.14
N ARG A 65 9.24 -11.78 -16.15
CA ARG A 65 10.21 -10.68 -16.10
C ARG A 65 9.49 -9.34 -16.28
N SER A 66 9.16 -8.72 -15.16
CA SER A 66 8.56 -7.38 -15.11
C SER A 66 9.22 -6.54 -14.02
N ARG A 67 9.15 -5.20 -14.17
CA ARG A 67 9.58 -4.28 -13.12
C ARG A 67 8.79 -4.51 -11.82
N ASN A 68 7.51 -4.84 -11.93
CA ASN A 68 6.66 -5.18 -10.79
C ASN A 68 7.25 -6.33 -9.96
N ASN A 69 7.66 -7.41 -10.63
CA ASN A 69 8.28 -8.55 -9.95
C ASN A 69 9.71 -8.24 -9.45
N GLN A 70 10.43 -7.32 -10.11
CA GLN A 70 11.75 -6.88 -9.62
C GLN A 70 11.65 -6.11 -8.30
N ILE A 71 10.71 -5.15 -8.17
CA ILE A 71 10.52 -4.43 -6.89
C ILE A 71 9.97 -5.36 -5.80
N LEU A 72 9.16 -6.36 -6.19
CA LEU A 72 8.68 -7.39 -5.28
C LEU A 72 9.83 -8.24 -4.73
N LEU A 73 10.79 -8.64 -5.57
CA LEU A 73 12.01 -9.33 -5.13
C LEU A 73 12.88 -8.46 -4.22
N ALA A 74 12.97 -7.15 -4.50
CA ALA A 74 13.70 -6.24 -3.63
C ALA A 74 13.07 -6.11 -2.23
N ALA A 75 11.75 -6.16 -2.14
CA ALA A 75 11.05 -6.24 -0.87
C ALA A 75 11.29 -7.61 -0.20
N LEU A 76 11.17 -8.72 -0.94
CA LEU A 76 11.38 -10.08 -0.43
C LEU A 76 12.78 -10.26 0.17
N ALA A 77 13.81 -9.73 -0.48
CA ALA A 77 15.20 -9.87 -0.01
C ALA A 77 15.40 -9.36 1.43
N GLN A 78 14.59 -8.40 1.89
CA GLN A 78 14.68 -7.83 3.24
C GLN A 78 14.10 -8.73 4.33
N LEU A 79 13.29 -9.72 3.97
CA LEU A 79 12.70 -10.69 4.91
C LEU A 79 13.00 -12.15 4.51
N GLN A 80 13.94 -12.36 3.58
CA GLN A 80 14.27 -13.70 3.07
C GLN A 80 14.69 -14.68 4.19
N PRO A 81 15.53 -14.31 5.17
CA PRO A 81 15.90 -15.23 6.25
C PRO A 81 14.68 -15.75 7.03
N GLN A 82 13.74 -14.90 7.37
CA GLN A 82 12.53 -15.29 8.10
C GLN A 82 11.59 -16.16 7.25
N VAL A 83 11.55 -15.91 5.94
CA VAL A 83 10.81 -16.76 4.99
C VAL A 83 11.46 -18.14 4.91
N ASP A 84 12.79 -18.21 4.82
CA ASP A 84 13.53 -19.49 4.77
C ASP A 84 13.32 -20.28 6.06
N ASP A 85 13.36 -19.62 7.22
CA ASP A 85 13.07 -20.24 8.52
C ASP A 85 11.63 -20.80 8.59
N ALA A 86 10.65 -20.03 8.06
CA ALA A 86 9.26 -20.49 8.00
C ALA A 86 9.09 -21.70 7.06
N ILE A 87 9.78 -21.71 5.91
CA ILE A 87 9.77 -22.85 4.97
C ILE A 87 10.39 -24.10 5.65
N ALA A 88 11.52 -23.93 6.32
CA ALA A 88 12.17 -25.03 7.03
C ALA A 88 11.30 -25.60 8.16
N LYS A 89 10.54 -24.73 8.84
CA LYS A 89 9.72 -25.09 9.99
C LYS A 89 8.39 -25.72 9.60
N TYR A 90 7.66 -25.13 8.65
CA TYR A 90 6.29 -25.51 8.38
C TYR A 90 6.13 -26.37 7.13
N GLY A 91 7.12 -26.40 6.24
CA GLY A 91 7.00 -27.05 4.95
C GLY A 91 6.41 -26.14 3.87
N ARG A 92 6.68 -26.47 2.61
CA ARG A 92 6.36 -25.67 1.43
C ARG A 92 4.86 -25.55 1.16
N GLU A 93 4.09 -26.56 1.52
CA GLU A 93 2.64 -26.63 1.36
C GLU A 93 1.87 -25.86 2.44
N ARG A 94 2.55 -25.47 3.54
CA ARG A 94 1.93 -24.79 4.68
C ARG A 94 2.15 -23.29 4.70
N ILE A 95 2.66 -22.71 3.61
CA ILE A 95 2.89 -21.27 3.47
C ILE A 95 2.08 -20.74 2.29
N ALA A 96 1.23 -19.75 2.55
CA ALA A 96 0.46 -19.08 1.51
C ALA A 96 1.21 -17.83 0.98
N ILE A 97 0.90 -17.48 -0.27
CA ILE A 97 1.23 -16.18 -0.85
C ILE A 97 -0.07 -15.49 -1.25
N VAL A 98 -0.35 -14.33 -0.66
CA VAL A 98 -1.51 -13.52 -1.01
C VAL A 98 -1.06 -12.10 -1.28
N LEU A 99 -1.13 -11.65 -2.52
CA LEU A 99 -0.66 -10.35 -2.95
C LEU A 99 -1.79 -9.49 -3.51
N GLY A 100 -1.62 -8.18 -3.41
CA GLY A 100 -2.48 -7.20 -4.06
C GLY A 100 -1.73 -6.46 -5.16
N THR A 101 -2.40 -6.22 -6.29
CA THR A 101 -1.88 -5.38 -7.37
C THR A 101 -3.00 -4.79 -8.19
N SER A 102 -2.76 -3.64 -8.80
CA SER A 102 -3.62 -3.03 -9.83
C SER A 102 -2.96 -3.02 -11.20
N THR A 103 -1.64 -3.14 -11.26
CA THR A 103 -0.88 -3.00 -12.51
C THR A 103 -0.20 -4.30 -12.96
N SER A 104 0.31 -5.11 -12.03
CA SER A 104 1.19 -6.23 -12.40
C SER A 104 2.27 -5.75 -13.39
N GLY A 105 2.57 -6.47 -14.45
CA GLY A 105 3.48 -6.10 -15.54
C GLY A 105 2.81 -5.29 -16.66
N LEU A 106 1.85 -4.44 -16.35
CA LEU A 106 1.14 -3.61 -17.34
C LEU A 106 2.08 -2.68 -18.11
N HIS A 107 3.14 -2.19 -17.47
CA HIS A 107 4.15 -1.34 -18.11
C HIS A 107 4.86 -2.06 -19.26
N GLU A 108 5.21 -3.33 -19.08
CA GLU A 108 5.83 -4.17 -20.10
C GLU A 108 4.88 -4.42 -21.27
N GLY A 109 3.60 -4.65 -20.98
CA GLY A 109 2.55 -4.80 -21.99
C GLY A 109 2.35 -3.53 -22.81
N ASP A 110 2.27 -2.38 -22.16
CA ASP A 110 2.16 -1.06 -22.79
C ASP A 110 3.38 -0.76 -23.70
N THR A 111 4.58 -1.05 -23.20
CA THR A 111 5.81 -0.93 -23.99
C THR A 111 5.81 -1.85 -25.21
N HIS A 112 5.39 -3.10 -25.05
CA HIS A 112 5.28 -4.05 -26.15
C HIS A 112 4.30 -3.57 -27.24
N VAL A 113 3.11 -3.11 -26.85
CA VAL A 113 2.11 -2.57 -27.79
C VAL A 113 2.68 -1.36 -28.53
N ASN A 114 3.34 -0.44 -27.81
CA ASN A 114 3.93 0.76 -28.42
C ASN A 114 5.01 0.40 -29.47
N LEU A 115 5.91 -0.54 -29.15
CA LEU A 115 6.92 -1.02 -30.12
C LEU A 115 6.28 -1.64 -31.35
N ARG A 116 5.27 -2.48 -31.18
CA ARG A 116 4.54 -3.12 -32.29
C ARG A 116 3.83 -2.10 -33.17
N THR A 117 3.21 -1.08 -32.58
CA THR A 117 2.51 0.00 -33.30
C THR A 117 3.46 0.81 -34.18
N HIS A 118 4.74 0.92 -33.79
CA HIS A 118 5.76 1.62 -34.56
C HIS A 118 6.65 0.68 -35.39
N GLU A 119 6.21 -0.56 -35.62
CA GLU A 119 6.94 -1.58 -36.41
C GLU A 119 8.37 -1.85 -35.90
N GLN A 120 8.62 -1.61 -34.61
CA GLN A 120 9.91 -1.89 -33.99
C GLN A 120 9.98 -3.35 -33.48
N PRO A 121 11.17 -3.97 -33.46
CA PRO A 121 11.34 -5.29 -32.89
C PRO A 121 10.82 -5.34 -31.45
N SER A 122 9.88 -6.23 -31.20
CA SER A 122 9.41 -6.46 -29.85
C SER A 122 10.48 -7.24 -29.06
N THR A 123 10.74 -6.79 -27.86
CA THR A 123 11.53 -7.54 -26.88
C THR A 123 10.79 -8.80 -26.41
N THR A 124 11.41 -9.58 -25.57
CA THR A 124 10.93 -10.84 -24.99
C THR A 124 9.73 -10.66 -24.06
N TRP A 125 8.66 -9.99 -24.52
CA TRP A 125 7.44 -9.83 -23.75
C TRP A 125 6.63 -11.12 -23.77
N HIS A 126 6.05 -11.46 -22.62
CA HIS A 126 5.16 -12.59 -22.46
C HIS A 126 3.83 -12.12 -21.82
N TYR A 127 2.70 -12.60 -22.33
CA TYR A 127 1.38 -12.16 -21.85
C TYR A 127 1.18 -12.35 -20.34
N ALA A 128 1.76 -13.43 -19.77
CA ALA A 128 1.69 -13.69 -18.33
C ALA A 128 2.17 -12.51 -17.47
N GLN A 129 3.13 -11.71 -17.95
CA GLN A 129 3.68 -10.57 -17.20
C GLN A 129 2.63 -9.55 -16.78
N GLN A 130 1.59 -9.35 -17.61
CA GLN A 130 0.53 -8.39 -17.35
C GLN A 130 -0.73 -8.98 -16.70
N GLU A 131 -0.78 -10.30 -16.50
CA GLU A 131 -1.89 -10.91 -15.77
C GLU A 131 -1.83 -10.52 -14.30
N LEU A 132 -2.98 -10.14 -13.71
CA LEU A 132 -3.03 -9.73 -12.31
C LEU A 132 -2.57 -10.82 -11.34
N GLY A 133 -2.72 -12.08 -11.73
CA GLY A 133 -2.25 -13.24 -10.94
C GLY A 133 -0.74 -13.49 -11.00
N ASP A 134 -0.01 -12.80 -11.88
CA ASP A 134 1.42 -13.07 -12.11
C ASP A 134 2.31 -12.88 -10.88
N PRO A 135 2.20 -11.80 -10.09
CA PRO A 135 3.08 -11.61 -8.93
C PRO A 135 3.04 -12.76 -7.93
N SER A 136 1.85 -13.29 -7.64
CA SER A 136 1.71 -14.41 -6.69
C SER A 136 2.24 -15.72 -7.26
N ARG A 137 1.97 -16.01 -8.55
CA ARG A 137 2.54 -17.18 -9.24
C ARG A 137 4.06 -17.10 -9.31
N PHE A 138 4.59 -15.92 -9.64
CA PHE A 138 6.03 -15.71 -9.70
C PHE A 138 6.69 -15.98 -8.35
N LEU A 139 6.20 -15.41 -7.25
CA LEU A 139 6.77 -15.67 -5.93
C LEU A 139 6.62 -17.13 -5.49
N SER A 140 5.48 -17.79 -5.79
CA SER A 140 5.30 -19.22 -5.52
C SER A 140 6.38 -20.06 -6.23
N HIS A 141 6.61 -19.79 -7.52
CA HIS A 141 7.65 -20.48 -8.29
C HIS A 141 9.07 -20.12 -7.81
N TRP A 142 9.30 -18.85 -7.47
CA TRP A 142 10.60 -18.35 -6.99
C TRP A 142 11.03 -19.03 -5.68
N LEU A 143 10.10 -19.15 -4.73
CA LEU A 143 10.31 -19.77 -3.42
C LEU A 143 10.05 -21.28 -3.44
N ALA A 144 9.61 -21.84 -4.58
CA ALA A 144 9.19 -23.21 -4.73
C ALA A 144 8.17 -23.64 -3.67
N LEU A 145 7.15 -22.80 -3.42
CA LEU A 145 6.05 -23.09 -2.50
C LEU A 145 4.91 -23.80 -3.21
N ASP A 146 4.26 -24.71 -2.49
CA ASP A 146 3.15 -25.52 -2.96
C ASP A 146 1.81 -25.14 -2.26
N GLY A 147 1.85 -24.20 -1.32
CA GLY A 147 0.67 -23.68 -0.64
C GLY A 147 -0.16 -22.74 -1.52
N PRO A 148 -1.31 -22.27 -1.02
CA PRO A 148 -2.16 -21.34 -1.77
C PRO A 148 -1.42 -20.09 -2.21
N ALA A 149 -1.49 -19.75 -3.50
CA ALA A 149 -0.88 -18.54 -4.07
C ALA A 149 -1.87 -17.85 -5.00
N TYR A 150 -2.32 -16.66 -4.64
CA TYR A 150 -3.27 -15.89 -5.44
C TYR A 150 -3.14 -14.38 -5.23
N THR A 151 -3.70 -13.63 -6.16
CA THR A 151 -3.69 -12.17 -6.16
C THR A 151 -5.09 -11.61 -6.00
N LEU A 152 -5.22 -10.58 -5.20
CA LEU A 152 -6.43 -9.75 -5.07
C LEU A 152 -6.25 -8.45 -5.83
N SER A 153 -7.27 -8.04 -6.58
CA SER A 153 -7.30 -6.75 -7.25
C SER A 153 -8.62 -6.05 -6.95
N THR A 154 -8.59 -5.21 -5.92
CA THR A 154 -9.72 -4.41 -5.44
C THR A 154 -9.34 -2.93 -5.38
N ALA A 155 -8.70 -2.46 -6.46
CA ALA A 155 -8.15 -1.11 -6.59
C ALA A 155 -7.21 -0.77 -5.41
N CYS A 156 -7.32 0.41 -4.81
CA CYS A 156 -6.41 0.90 -3.77
C CYS A 156 -6.42 0.07 -2.47
N SER A 157 -7.40 -0.80 -2.25
CA SER A 157 -7.47 -1.69 -1.08
C SER A 157 -6.86 -3.09 -1.30
N SER A 158 -6.31 -3.37 -2.47
CA SER A 158 -5.87 -4.72 -2.88
C SER A 158 -4.91 -5.36 -1.88
N SER A 159 -3.82 -4.71 -1.52
CA SER A 159 -2.82 -5.28 -0.60
C SER A 159 -3.26 -5.27 0.86
N ALA A 160 -4.12 -4.34 1.28
CA ALA A 160 -4.76 -4.40 2.59
C ALA A 160 -5.65 -5.66 2.70
N ARG A 161 -6.45 -5.93 1.67
CA ARG A 161 -7.25 -7.17 1.61
C ARG A 161 -6.40 -8.43 1.50
N ALA A 162 -5.25 -8.36 0.85
CA ALA A 162 -4.29 -9.47 0.83
C ALA A 162 -3.78 -9.81 2.24
N ILE A 163 -3.48 -8.81 3.07
CA ILE A 163 -3.13 -9.00 4.49
C ILE A 163 -4.27 -9.68 5.24
N ILE A 164 -5.50 -9.18 5.09
CA ILE A 164 -6.71 -9.74 5.70
C ILE A 164 -6.93 -11.19 5.28
N SER A 165 -6.78 -11.47 3.99
CA SER A 165 -6.96 -12.81 3.43
C SER A 165 -5.91 -13.80 3.93
N GLY A 166 -4.63 -13.40 3.97
CA GLY A 166 -3.55 -14.22 4.53
C GLY A 166 -3.77 -14.56 6.00
N ARG A 167 -4.22 -13.58 6.81
CA ARG A 167 -4.64 -13.81 8.20
C ARG A 167 -5.71 -14.90 8.29
N ARG A 168 -6.77 -14.78 7.48
CA ARG A 168 -7.88 -15.75 7.48
C ARG A 168 -7.45 -17.17 7.11
N LEU A 169 -6.50 -17.32 6.17
CA LEU A 169 -5.95 -18.64 5.82
C LEU A 169 -5.25 -19.30 7.03
N ILE A 170 -4.50 -18.52 7.80
CA ILE A 170 -3.85 -19.02 9.01
C ILE A 170 -4.88 -19.32 10.09
N GLU A 171 -5.85 -18.45 10.31
CA GLU A 171 -6.92 -18.64 11.31
C GLU A 171 -7.76 -19.88 11.02
N ALA A 172 -8.05 -20.13 9.76
CA ALA A 172 -8.76 -21.33 9.29
C ALA A 172 -7.91 -22.62 9.36
N GLY A 173 -6.61 -22.53 9.72
CA GLY A 173 -5.71 -23.68 9.77
C GLY A 173 -5.31 -24.26 8.41
N LEU A 174 -5.59 -23.53 7.32
CA LEU A 174 -5.22 -23.97 5.97
C LEU A 174 -3.71 -23.86 5.73
N VAL A 175 -3.06 -22.89 6.38
CA VAL A 175 -1.61 -22.69 6.36
C VAL A 175 -1.12 -22.29 7.76
N ASP A 176 0.19 -22.34 8.00
CA ASP A 176 0.81 -21.92 9.26
C ASP A 176 1.49 -20.56 9.16
N ALA A 177 1.84 -20.16 7.94
CA ALA A 177 2.37 -18.84 7.63
C ALA A 177 1.80 -18.29 6.33
N ALA A 178 1.83 -16.98 6.17
CA ALA A 178 1.42 -16.32 4.94
C ALA A 178 2.36 -15.16 4.60
N ILE A 179 2.88 -15.15 3.38
CA ILE A 179 3.55 -14.01 2.79
C ILE A 179 2.46 -13.14 2.15
N VAL A 180 2.26 -11.95 2.69
CA VAL A 180 1.19 -11.04 2.26
C VAL A 180 1.75 -9.69 1.88
N GLY A 181 1.06 -8.98 1.01
CA GLY A 181 1.46 -7.63 0.61
C GLY A 181 1.09 -7.34 -0.83
N GLY A 182 1.99 -6.74 -1.58
CA GLY A 182 1.75 -6.42 -2.97
C GLY A 182 2.79 -5.51 -3.60
N ALA A 183 2.62 -5.27 -4.88
CA ALA A 183 3.47 -4.39 -5.66
C ALA A 183 2.68 -3.74 -6.78
N ASP A 184 2.97 -2.47 -7.05
CA ASP A 184 2.53 -1.75 -8.24
C ASP A 184 3.64 -0.85 -8.75
N THR A 185 3.76 -0.76 -10.06
CA THR A 185 4.78 0.06 -10.74
C THR A 185 4.15 1.21 -11.51
N LEU A 186 4.95 2.22 -11.82
CA LEU A 186 4.53 3.26 -12.73
C LEU A 186 4.16 2.66 -14.10
N SER A 187 3.00 3.04 -14.61
CA SER A 187 2.52 2.66 -15.93
C SER A 187 1.75 3.81 -16.55
N ARG A 188 1.87 3.98 -17.86
CA ARG A 188 1.17 5.07 -18.57
C ARG A 188 -0.34 4.96 -18.52
N MET A 189 -0.87 3.74 -18.52
CA MET A 189 -2.31 3.54 -18.54
C MET A 189 -2.99 4.11 -17.28
N PRO A 190 -2.62 3.76 -16.03
CA PRO A 190 -3.24 4.38 -14.86
C PRO A 190 -2.90 5.88 -14.74
N ILE A 191 -1.69 6.33 -15.10
CA ILE A 191 -1.32 7.75 -15.04
C ILE A 191 -2.24 8.58 -15.93
N ASN A 192 -2.40 8.19 -17.19
CA ASN A 192 -3.28 8.90 -18.13
C ASN A 192 -4.76 8.67 -17.81
N GLY A 193 -5.13 7.50 -17.28
CA GLY A 193 -6.49 7.21 -16.84
C GLY A 193 -6.93 8.14 -15.71
N PHE A 194 -6.13 8.29 -14.65
CA PHE A 194 -6.43 9.22 -13.56
C PHE A 194 -6.41 10.68 -14.01
N HIS A 195 -5.53 11.03 -14.96
CA HIS A 195 -5.54 12.35 -15.57
C HIS A 195 -6.86 12.63 -16.32
N SER A 196 -7.34 11.67 -17.09
CA SER A 196 -8.62 11.78 -17.82
C SER A 196 -9.84 11.89 -16.90
N LEU A 197 -9.72 11.39 -15.67
CA LEU A 197 -10.73 11.52 -14.62
C LEU A 197 -10.54 12.78 -13.76
N GLU A 198 -9.65 13.69 -14.17
CA GLU A 198 -9.32 14.90 -13.40
C GLU A 198 -8.93 14.61 -11.95
N SER A 199 -8.31 13.43 -11.72
CA SER A 199 -7.92 12.94 -10.38
C SER A 199 -6.41 12.86 -10.18
N LEU A 200 -5.61 13.25 -11.18
CA LEU A 200 -4.15 13.34 -11.10
C LEU A 200 -3.74 14.77 -10.75
N SER A 201 -2.95 14.95 -9.70
CA SER A 201 -2.43 16.26 -9.32
C SER A 201 -1.42 16.78 -10.37
N PRO A 202 -1.51 18.05 -10.79
CA PRO A 202 -0.52 18.67 -11.67
C PRO A 202 0.83 18.90 -10.98
N THR A 203 0.83 18.91 -9.66
CA THR A 203 2.00 19.08 -8.78
C THR A 203 2.06 17.94 -7.77
N LEU A 204 2.85 18.07 -6.71
CA LEU A 204 2.81 17.15 -5.58
C LEU A 204 1.41 17.13 -4.94
N CYS A 205 0.87 15.96 -4.67
CA CYS A 205 -0.43 15.83 -4.00
C CYS A 205 -0.38 16.42 -2.58
N GLN A 206 -1.51 17.02 -2.18
CA GLN A 206 -1.64 17.77 -0.95
C GLN A 206 -2.84 17.26 -0.14
N PRO A 207 -2.73 16.08 0.49
CA PRO A 207 -3.84 15.53 1.26
C PRO A 207 -4.37 16.52 2.30
N PHE A 208 -5.68 16.70 2.34
CA PHE A 208 -6.41 17.63 3.22
C PHE A 208 -6.08 19.12 3.03
N GLY A 209 -5.28 19.46 2.02
CA GLY A 209 -5.01 20.83 1.60
C GLY A 209 -6.23 21.46 0.93
N ARG A 210 -6.39 22.79 1.09
CA ARG A 210 -7.49 23.54 0.46
C ARG A 210 -7.45 23.44 -1.08
N ASP A 211 -6.26 23.51 -1.63
CA ASP A 211 -6.05 23.55 -3.07
C ASP A 211 -5.67 22.16 -3.64
N ARG A 212 -6.05 21.08 -2.92
CA ARG A 212 -5.80 19.70 -3.37
C ARG A 212 -6.48 19.41 -4.70
N ALA A 213 -5.75 18.79 -5.61
CA ALA A 213 -6.19 18.61 -7.00
C ALA A 213 -6.06 17.16 -7.50
N GLY A 214 -5.92 16.20 -6.60
CA GLY A 214 -5.80 14.78 -6.97
C GLY A 214 -4.54 14.11 -6.47
N ILE A 215 -4.35 12.87 -6.91
CA ILE A 215 -3.26 12.01 -6.47
C ILE A 215 -1.93 12.33 -7.17
N THR A 216 -0.84 12.03 -6.51
CA THR A 216 0.46 11.76 -7.15
C THR A 216 0.65 10.25 -7.20
N ILE A 217 0.73 9.66 -8.40
CA ILE A 217 0.93 8.22 -8.52
C ILE A 217 2.34 7.85 -8.10
N GLY A 218 2.46 6.74 -7.35
CA GLY A 218 3.71 6.16 -6.92
C GLY A 218 3.84 4.69 -7.30
N GLU A 219 5.07 4.20 -7.29
CA GLU A 219 5.37 2.76 -7.34
C GLU A 219 5.99 2.31 -6.03
N GLY A 220 5.76 1.06 -5.70
CA GLY A 220 6.32 0.44 -4.51
C GLY A 220 5.91 -1.02 -4.36
N ALA A 221 6.64 -1.70 -3.51
CA ALA A 221 6.32 -3.04 -3.06
C ALA A 221 6.51 -3.15 -1.56
N GLY A 222 5.69 -3.97 -0.95
CA GLY A 222 5.83 -4.35 0.45
C GLY A 222 5.38 -5.78 0.67
N LEU A 223 6.05 -6.47 1.58
CA LEU A 223 5.72 -7.82 2.00
C LEU A 223 5.79 -7.91 3.52
N MET A 224 4.89 -8.68 4.09
CA MET A 224 4.90 -9.11 5.49
C MET A 224 4.82 -10.62 5.57
N LEU A 225 5.52 -11.20 6.53
CA LEU A 225 5.35 -12.59 6.92
C LEU A 225 4.46 -12.66 8.16
N LEU A 226 3.29 -13.26 8.00
CA LEU A 226 2.33 -13.49 9.10
C LEU A 226 2.48 -14.90 9.64
N THR A 227 2.45 -15.04 10.97
CA THR A 227 2.50 -16.35 11.68
C THR A 227 1.68 -16.29 12.97
N ARG A 228 1.51 -17.47 13.61
CA ARG A 228 0.96 -17.56 14.99
C ARG A 228 2.03 -17.40 16.07
N GLU A 229 3.30 -17.37 15.71
CA GLU A 229 4.37 -17.26 16.67
C GLU A 229 4.42 -15.86 17.27
N PRO A 230 4.51 -15.78 18.62
CA PRO A 230 4.58 -14.48 19.29
C PRO A 230 5.73 -13.62 18.77
N GLN A 231 5.39 -12.41 18.41
CA GLN A 231 6.30 -11.35 17.97
C GLN A 231 5.89 -10.04 18.66
N PRO A 232 6.79 -9.06 18.76
CA PRO A 232 6.48 -7.77 19.40
C PRO A 232 5.33 -7.00 18.74
N ILE A 233 5.03 -7.26 17.46
CA ILE A 233 3.97 -6.58 16.72
C ILE A 233 2.97 -7.61 16.19
N ALA A 234 1.69 -7.32 16.39
CA ALA A 234 0.59 -8.15 15.96
C ALA A 234 -0.36 -7.39 15.03
N LEU A 235 -1.02 -8.15 14.17
CA LEU A 235 -2.20 -7.75 13.42
C LEU A 235 -3.40 -7.91 14.36
N LEU A 236 -3.75 -6.83 15.09
CA LEU A 236 -4.72 -6.85 16.18
C LEU A 236 -6.15 -7.06 15.68
N GLY A 237 -6.51 -6.34 14.62
CA GLY A 237 -7.85 -6.40 14.07
C GLY A 237 -7.89 -5.99 12.61
N VAL A 238 -8.89 -6.48 11.91
CA VAL A 238 -9.13 -6.20 10.50
C VAL A 238 -10.61 -5.98 10.23
N GLY A 239 -10.90 -5.11 9.28
CA GLY A 239 -12.27 -4.89 8.83
C GLY A 239 -12.30 -4.56 7.34
N GLU A 240 -13.34 -4.99 6.67
CA GLU A 240 -13.57 -4.72 5.26
C GLU A 240 -15.05 -4.57 4.94
N SER A 241 -15.35 -3.74 3.96
CA SER A 241 -16.73 -3.49 3.54
C SER A 241 -16.77 -3.13 2.05
N SER A 242 -17.99 -3.00 1.54
CA SER A 242 -18.25 -2.40 0.23
C SER A 242 -19.29 -1.29 0.41
N ASP A 243 -19.07 -0.16 -0.25
CA ASP A 243 -20.06 0.92 -0.30
C ASP A 243 -21.28 0.54 -1.13
N ALA A 244 -21.07 -0.23 -2.21
CA ALA A 244 -22.09 -0.57 -3.22
C ALA A 244 -22.83 0.68 -3.71
N TYR A 245 -22.13 1.79 -3.91
CA TYR A 245 -22.70 3.10 -4.19
C TYR A 245 -22.36 3.61 -5.61
N HIS A 246 -21.07 3.78 -5.93
CA HIS A 246 -20.63 4.34 -7.20
C HIS A 246 -19.24 3.79 -7.59
N ILE A 247 -18.92 3.80 -8.90
CA ILE A 247 -17.66 3.24 -9.41
C ILE A 247 -16.40 4.01 -8.95
N SER A 248 -16.50 5.32 -8.74
CA SER A 248 -15.35 6.17 -8.39
C SER A 248 -15.59 7.07 -7.18
N ALA A 249 -16.84 7.37 -6.83
CA ALA A 249 -17.16 8.20 -5.67
C ALA A 249 -17.42 7.36 -4.42
N PRO A 250 -16.87 7.75 -3.26
CA PRO A 250 -17.20 7.11 -1.98
C PRO A 250 -18.66 7.40 -1.59
N HIS A 251 -19.22 6.56 -0.69
CA HIS A 251 -20.54 6.82 -0.12
C HIS A 251 -20.56 8.19 0.59
N PRO A 252 -21.55 9.07 0.33
CA PRO A 252 -21.53 10.47 0.80
C PRO A 252 -21.39 10.65 2.32
N HIS A 253 -21.84 9.66 3.10
CA HIS A 253 -21.74 9.66 4.56
C HIS A 253 -20.64 8.75 5.09
N GLY A 254 -19.82 8.14 4.22
CA GLY A 254 -18.72 7.26 4.60
C GLY A 254 -19.13 5.98 5.32
N GLU A 255 -20.37 5.52 5.14
CA GLU A 255 -20.91 4.37 5.89
C GLU A 255 -20.07 3.10 5.72
N GLY A 256 -19.58 2.84 4.50
CA GLY A 256 -18.70 1.70 4.24
C GLY A 256 -17.38 1.80 5.00
N ALA A 257 -16.75 2.97 4.99
CA ALA A 257 -15.52 3.23 5.73
C ALA A 257 -15.75 3.09 7.25
N ILE A 258 -16.84 3.63 7.76
CA ILE A 258 -17.25 3.47 9.19
C ILE A 258 -17.42 1.98 9.53
N ARG A 259 -18.08 1.20 8.67
CA ARG A 259 -18.23 -0.25 8.91
C ARG A 259 -16.89 -0.97 8.96
N ALA A 260 -15.98 -0.68 8.02
CA ALA A 260 -14.65 -1.30 7.99
C ALA A 260 -13.85 -0.99 9.26
N ILE A 261 -13.82 0.28 9.69
CA ILE A 261 -13.14 0.70 10.93
C ILE A 261 -13.76 0.02 12.16
N ASN A 262 -15.08 0.04 12.29
CA ASN A 262 -15.77 -0.57 13.45
C ASN A 262 -15.56 -2.09 13.49
N GLN A 263 -15.52 -2.77 12.35
CA GLN A 263 -15.18 -4.19 12.30
C GLN A 263 -13.75 -4.44 12.79
N ALA A 264 -12.78 -3.63 12.36
CA ALA A 264 -11.39 -3.77 12.80
C ALA A 264 -11.26 -3.54 14.32
N LEU A 265 -11.93 -2.52 14.87
CA LEU A 265 -11.94 -2.26 16.31
C LEU A 265 -12.62 -3.40 17.09
N THR A 266 -13.76 -3.89 16.61
CA THR A 266 -14.47 -5.01 17.23
C THR A 266 -13.64 -6.29 17.21
N ASP A 267 -13.02 -6.60 16.09
CA ASP A 267 -12.15 -7.77 15.92
C ASP A 267 -10.93 -7.72 16.85
N ALA A 268 -10.38 -6.53 17.07
CA ALA A 268 -9.30 -6.28 18.03
C ALA A 268 -9.75 -6.22 19.48
N GLN A 269 -11.06 -6.15 19.76
CA GLN A 269 -11.65 -5.85 21.08
C GLN A 269 -11.14 -4.50 21.64
N LEU A 270 -10.97 -3.51 20.77
CA LEU A 270 -10.50 -2.17 21.07
C LEU A 270 -11.61 -1.13 20.82
N THR A 271 -11.42 0.04 21.41
CA THR A 271 -12.22 1.23 21.21
C THR A 271 -11.45 2.31 20.42
N PRO A 272 -12.13 3.32 19.88
CA PRO A 272 -11.42 4.45 19.26
C PRO A 272 -10.36 5.11 20.17
N ASP A 273 -10.57 5.10 21.49
CA ASP A 273 -9.64 5.72 22.45
C ASP A 273 -8.35 4.92 22.68
N ASP A 274 -8.30 3.66 22.23
CA ASP A 274 -7.09 2.82 22.30
C ASP A 274 -6.16 3.09 21.13
N VAL A 275 -6.63 3.71 20.05
CA VAL A 275 -5.84 4.02 18.86
C VAL A 275 -4.91 5.21 19.13
N GLY A 276 -3.63 5.03 18.84
CA GLY A 276 -2.61 6.06 19.03
C GLY A 276 -2.31 6.89 17.79
N TYR A 277 -2.61 6.36 16.60
CA TYR A 277 -2.42 7.05 15.34
C TYR A 277 -3.27 6.43 14.22
N ILE A 278 -3.74 7.26 13.30
CA ILE A 278 -4.42 6.81 12.08
C ILE A 278 -3.56 7.20 10.86
N ASN A 279 -3.09 6.19 10.12
CA ASN A 279 -2.57 6.41 8.79
C ASN A 279 -3.76 6.48 7.82
N LEU A 280 -4.07 7.71 7.39
CA LEU A 280 -5.22 8.01 6.57
C LEU A 280 -5.01 7.51 5.13
N HIS A 281 -6.10 7.12 4.47
CA HIS A 281 -6.06 6.90 3.04
C HIS A 281 -5.63 8.16 2.28
N GLY A 282 -6.20 9.31 2.62
CA GLY A 282 -5.71 10.66 2.30
C GLY A 282 -5.08 10.80 0.92
N THR A 283 -5.88 10.73 -0.14
CA THR A 283 -5.40 10.69 -1.53
C THR A 283 -5.18 12.06 -2.15
N ALA A 284 -5.59 13.15 -1.46
CA ALA A 284 -5.67 14.50 -1.99
C ALA A 284 -6.72 14.70 -3.10
N THR A 285 -7.62 13.74 -3.29
CA THR A 285 -8.82 13.97 -4.10
C THR A 285 -9.87 14.69 -3.27
N GLN A 286 -10.71 15.50 -3.92
CA GLN A 286 -11.72 16.31 -3.24
C GLN A 286 -12.65 15.43 -2.38
N LEU A 287 -13.22 14.39 -2.97
CA LEU A 287 -14.24 13.56 -2.32
C LEU A 287 -13.65 12.64 -1.26
N ASN A 288 -12.50 11.98 -1.52
CA ASN A 288 -11.93 11.07 -0.53
C ASN A 288 -11.59 11.82 0.77
N ASP A 289 -10.87 12.92 0.68
CA ASP A 289 -10.41 13.65 1.87
C ASP A 289 -11.59 14.25 2.64
N GLN A 290 -12.64 14.69 1.92
CA GLN A 290 -13.87 15.15 2.55
C GLN A 290 -14.57 14.03 3.33
N ILE A 291 -14.79 12.88 2.70
CA ILE A 291 -15.51 11.76 3.33
C ILE A 291 -14.67 11.15 4.45
N GLU A 292 -13.37 10.98 4.25
CA GLU A 292 -12.49 10.46 5.30
C GLU A 292 -12.44 11.39 6.52
N SER A 293 -12.45 12.72 6.31
CA SER A 293 -12.58 13.68 7.42
C SER A 293 -13.89 13.53 8.17
N ILE A 294 -15.03 13.31 7.48
CA ILE A 294 -16.33 13.04 8.12
C ILE A 294 -16.25 11.77 8.97
N VAL A 295 -15.68 10.70 8.40
CA VAL A 295 -15.56 9.39 9.07
C VAL A 295 -14.68 9.48 10.33
N VAL A 296 -13.50 10.10 10.19
CA VAL A 296 -12.56 10.24 11.31
C VAL A 296 -13.12 11.16 12.39
N ASN A 297 -13.74 12.28 12.01
CA ASN A 297 -14.42 13.16 12.97
C ASN A 297 -15.52 12.40 13.75
N ALA A 298 -16.35 11.64 13.06
CA ALA A 298 -17.46 10.91 13.68
C ALA A 298 -17.01 9.85 14.69
N LEU A 299 -15.92 9.13 14.39
CA LEU A 299 -15.43 8.02 15.22
C LEU A 299 -14.40 8.44 16.27
N PHE A 300 -13.53 9.38 15.94
CA PHE A 300 -12.35 9.73 16.74
C PHE A 300 -12.33 11.20 17.19
N GLY A 301 -13.09 12.07 16.53
CA GLY A 301 -13.00 13.52 16.74
C GLY A 301 -11.58 14.01 16.39
N GLU A 302 -11.03 14.90 17.21
CA GLU A 302 -9.67 15.41 17.12
C GLU A 302 -8.69 14.72 18.09
N ARG A 303 -9.17 13.68 18.82
CA ARG A 303 -8.39 13.05 19.89
C ARG A 303 -7.25 12.16 19.42
N VAL A 304 -7.38 11.56 18.24
CA VAL A 304 -6.39 10.63 17.70
C VAL A 304 -5.58 11.32 16.62
N PRO A 305 -4.24 11.41 16.78
CA PRO A 305 -3.36 11.93 15.76
C PRO A 305 -3.53 11.18 14.44
N CYS A 306 -3.56 11.90 13.33
CA CYS A 306 -3.68 11.28 12.01
C CYS A 306 -2.93 12.08 10.93
N SER A 307 -2.51 11.41 9.88
CA SER A 307 -1.96 12.03 8.66
C SER A 307 -1.96 11.04 7.49
N SER A 308 -1.81 11.54 6.28
CA SER A 308 -1.54 10.74 5.08
C SER A 308 -0.04 10.79 4.77
N THR A 309 0.53 9.66 4.40
CA THR A 309 1.93 9.58 3.95
C THR A 309 2.08 9.68 2.43
N LYS A 310 0.98 9.89 1.69
CA LYS A 310 0.98 9.88 0.21
C LYS A 310 1.74 11.05 -0.43
N HIS A 311 1.94 12.15 0.28
CA HIS A 311 2.85 13.21 -0.19
C HIS A 311 4.33 12.78 -0.18
N LEU A 312 4.66 11.67 0.49
CA LEU A 312 6.00 11.08 0.56
C LEU A 312 6.13 9.82 -0.33
N THR A 313 5.15 8.93 -0.30
CA THR A 313 5.19 7.67 -1.04
C THR A 313 4.58 7.76 -2.44
N GLY A 314 3.78 8.78 -2.70
CA GLY A 314 2.79 8.75 -3.75
C GLY A 314 1.67 7.75 -3.42
N HIS A 315 0.64 7.74 -4.23
CA HIS A 315 -0.39 6.70 -4.18
C HIS A 315 0.11 5.48 -4.95
N THR A 316 0.54 4.44 -4.25
CA THR A 316 1.08 3.21 -4.83
C THR A 316 -0.02 2.23 -5.29
N LEU A 317 -1.19 2.74 -5.64
CA LEU A 317 -2.33 2.00 -6.20
C LEU A 317 -2.71 0.78 -5.34
N GLY A 318 -2.70 -0.42 -5.92
CA GLY A 318 -3.02 -1.65 -5.18
C GLY A 318 -2.02 -2.00 -4.09
N ALA A 319 -0.79 -1.51 -4.18
CA ALA A 319 0.23 -1.66 -3.13
C ALA A 319 0.12 -0.62 -2.00
N ALA A 320 -0.85 0.32 -2.05
CA ALA A 320 -0.98 1.38 -1.04
C ALA A 320 -1.19 0.81 0.37
N GLY A 321 -2.06 -0.17 0.53
CA GLY A 321 -2.36 -0.76 1.85
C GLY A 321 -1.16 -1.39 2.52
N ILE A 322 -0.35 -2.13 1.80
CA ILE A 322 0.88 -2.72 2.38
C ILE A 322 1.96 -1.67 2.63
N THR A 323 2.08 -0.65 1.76
CA THR A 323 3.01 0.46 1.97
C THR A 323 2.72 1.16 3.29
N GLU A 324 1.47 1.48 3.56
CA GLU A 324 1.02 2.18 4.77
C GLU A 324 1.05 1.28 6.00
N ALA A 325 0.70 0.01 5.87
CA ALA A 325 0.84 -0.97 6.95
C ALA A 325 2.31 -1.20 7.33
N ALA A 326 3.23 -1.27 6.36
CA ALA A 326 4.66 -1.40 6.61
C ALA A 326 5.27 -0.15 7.25
N ILE A 327 4.85 1.05 6.84
CA ILE A 327 5.21 2.30 7.52
C ILE A 327 4.72 2.28 8.97
N SER A 328 3.46 1.87 9.19
CA SER A 328 2.89 1.74 10.53
C SER A 328 3.67 0.76 11.40
N MET A 329 4.09 -0.37 10.82
CA MET A 329 4.95 -1.33 11.51
C MET A 329 6.31 -0.74 11.87
N LEU A 330 6.96 0.02 10.96
CA LEU A 330 8.23 0.69 11.24
C LEU A 330 8.11 1.70 12.39
N ILE A 331 7.02 2.46 12.43
CA ILE A 331 6.75 3.40 13.53
C ILE A 331 6.68 2.65 14.85
N LEU A 332 5.92 1.54 14.89
CA LEU A 332 5.79 0.71 16.08
C LEU A 332 7.11 0.03 16.48
N GLN A 333 7.87 -0.49 15.51
CA GLN A 333 9.08 -1.26 15.75
C GLN A 333 10.26 -0.42 16.21
N ARG A 334 10.37 0.80 15.68
CA ARG A 334 11.54 1.66 15.84
C ARG A 334 11.27 2.93 16.66
N ASP A 335 10.07 3.06 17.22
CA ASP A 335 9.62 4.27 17.93
C ASP A 335 9.84 5.56 17.11
N LEU A 336 9.53 5.47 15.79
CA LEU A 336 9.67 6.63 14.92
C LEU A 336 8.61 7.69 15.28
N PRO A 337 8.93 8.99 15.09
CA PRO A 337 7.93 10.03 15.23
C PRO A 337 6.83 9.85 14.19
N LEU A 338 5.59 10.17 14.56
CA LEU A 338 4.45 10.17 13.66
C LEU A 338 4.69 11.18 12.52
N PRO A 339 4.49 10.77 11.26
CA PRO A 339 4.72 11.66 10.12
C PRO A 339 3.66 12.77 10.07
N ALA A 340 4.12 14.00 9.99
CA ALA A 340 3.24 15.16 9.89
C ALA A 340 2.64 15.29 8.48
N GLN A 341 1.46 15.89 8.39
CA GLN A 341 0.92 16.35 7.12
C GLN A 341 1.65 17.59 6.66
N ASP A 342 2.05 17.64 5.39
CA ASP A 342 2.69 18.82 4.81
C ASP A 342 1.64 19.76 4.22
N PHE A 343 1.58 20.97 4.76
CA PHE A 343 0.74 22.07 4.28
C PHE A 343 1.54 23.25 3.72
N SER A 344 2.81 23.02 3.37
CA SER A 344 3.69 24.06 2.83
C SER A 344 3.24 24.62 1.48
N LEU A 345 2.64 23.78 0.65
CA LEU A 345 2.15 24.15 -0.69
C LEU A 345 0.69 24.62 -0.71
N SER A 346 -0.14 24.15 0.22
CA SER A 346 -1.53 24.53 0.38
C SER A 346 -1.93 24.45 1.83
N PRO A 347 -2.53 25.50 2.40
CA PRO A 347 -2.98 25.47 3.78
C PRO A 347 -4.05 24.37 3.95
N ARG A 348 -4.18 23.88 5.19
CA ARG A 348 -5.27 22.95 5.54
C ARG A 348 -6.61 23.51 5.10
N ASP A 349 -7.46 22.67 4.53
CA ASP A 349 -8.80 23.05 4.10
C ASP A 349 -9.70 23.27 5.33
N PRO A 350 -10.14 24.53 5.60
CA PRO A 350 -10.97 24.83 6.76
C PRO A 350 -12.41 24.35 6.60
N THR A 351 -12.82 23.89 5.40
CA THR A 351 -14.19 23.42 5.15
C THR A 351 -14.36 21.93 5.51
N LEU A 352 -13.26 21.22 5.70
CA LEU A 352 -13.30 19.82 6.11
C LEU A 352 -13.66 19.70 7.61
N PRO A 353 -14.45 18.70 8.01
CA PRO A 353 -14.70 18.42 9.41
C PRO A 353 -13.37 18.30 10.19
N PRO A 354 -13.30 18.85 11.40
CA PRO A 354 -12.06 18.80 12.18
C PRO A 354 -11.74 17.36 12.57
N CYS A 355 -10.50 16.97 12.37
CA CYS A 355 -9.93 15.69 12.80
C CYS A 355 -8.48 15.92 13.25
N GLY A 356 -7.90 14.92 13.92
CA GLY A 356 -6.59 15.03 14.57
C GLY A 356 -5.40 15.10 13.62
N ILE A 357 -5.51 15.78 12.47
CA ILE A 357 -4.40 15.94 11.54
C ILE A 357 -3.24 16.68 12.20
N ILE A 358 -2.08 16.05 12.23
CA ILE A 358 -0.86 16.60 12.84
C ILE A 358 -0.03 17.33 11.79
N GLU A 359 0.43 18.52 12.17
CA GLU A 359 1.26 19.40 11.33
C GLU A 359 2.73 19.42 11.76
N LYS A 360 3.04 18.71 12.84
CA LYS A 360 4.42 18.54 13.34
C LYS A 360 4.61 17.09 13.78
N PRO A 361 5.80 16.51 13.54
CA PRO A 361 6.11 15.19 14.06
C PRO A 361 5.95 15.13 15.58
N GLN A 362 5.38 14.03 16.07
CA GLN A 362 5.18 13.81 17.51
C GLN A 362 5.34 12.33 17.84
N PRO A 363 5.65 11.96 19.10
CA PRO A 363 5.77 10.56 19.47
C PRO A 363 4.40 9.86 19.45
N LEU A 364 4.43 8.54 19.21
CA LEU A 364 3.26 7.67 19.33
C LEU A 364 2.93 7.46 20.82
N ALA A 365 1.79 7.96 21.27
CA ALA A 365 1.40 7.89 22.68
C ALA A 365 0.83 6.52 23.09
N ARG A 366 0.14 5.82 22.18
CA ARG A 366 -0.42 4.48 22.38
C ARG A 366 0.05 3.57 21.24
N PRO A 367 0.52 2.35 21.54
CA PRO A 367 1.17 1.50 20.55
C PRO A 367 0.18 0.75 19.63
N VAL A 368 -0.85 1.43 19.16
CA VAL A 368 -1.88 0.92 18.26
C VAL A 368 -2.06 1.90 17.10
N ILE A 369 -1.93 1.42 15.88
CA ILE A 369 -2.06 2.20 14.65
C ILE A 369 -3.17 1.61 13.78
N LEU A 370 -4.10 2.46 13.36
CA LEU A 370 -5.12 2.14 12.36
C LEU A 370 -4.62 2.60 10.98
N SER A 371 -4.63 1.72 9.99
CA SER A 371 -4.32 2.03 8.60
C SER A 371 -5.55 1.81 7.73
N ASN A 372 -5.95 2.83 6.98
CA ASN A 372 -7.15 2.84 6.15
C ASN A 372 -6.84 2.77 4.66
N SER A 373 -7.61 2.00 3.92
CA SER A 373 -7.59 1.93 2.46
C SER A 373 -9.02 2.00 1.92
N PHE A 374 -9.39 3.14 1.35
CA PHE A 374 -10.74 3.40 0.81
C PHE A 374 -10.65 3.55 -0.72
N ALA A 375 -11.04 2.50 -1.43
CA ALA A 375 -10.74 2.37 -2.85
C ALA A 375 -11.88 2.81 -3.76
N PHE A 376 -11.54 3.19 -4.97
CA PHE A 376 -12.50 3.26 -6.07
C PHE A 376 -13.23 1.92 -6.21
N GLY A 377 -14.51 1.97 -6.60
CA GLY A 377 -15.41 0.81 -6.54
C GLY A 377 -16.04 0.59 -5.17
N GLY A 378 -15.70 1.45 -4.18
CA GLY A 378 -16.27 1.39 -2.82
C GLY A 378 -15.73 0.25 -1.96
N ASN A 379 -14.57 -0.30 -2.29
CA ASN A 379 -13.93 -1.33 -1.47
C ASN A 379 -13.14 -0.67 -0.34
N ASN A 380 -13.55 -0.89 0.89
CA ASN A 380 -12.92 -0.35 2.09
C ASN A 380 -12.21 -1.45 2.87
N ALA A 381 -11.02 -1.16 3.37
CA ALA A 381 -10.28 -2.03 4.27
C ALA A 381 -9.62 -1.19 5.38
N SER A 382 -9.66 -1.69 6.60
CA SER A 382 -9.02 -1.09 7.77
C SER A 382 -8.24 -2.15 8.52
N ILE A 383 -7.00 -1.83 8.89
CA ILE A 383 -6.08 -2.74 9.56
C ILE A 383 -5.60 -2.09 10.84
N LEU A 384 -5.69 -2.79 11.96
CA LEU A 384 -5.12 -2.40 13.24
C LEU A 384 -3.85 -3.19 13.51
N LEU A 385 -2.76 -2.48 13.65
CA LEU A 385 -1.46 -3.00 14.06
C LEU A 385 -1.14 -2.49 15.46
N GLY A 386 -0.50 -3.31 16.28
CA GLY A 386 -0.11 -2.86 17.60
C GLY A 386 1.05 -3.65 18.18
N ARG A 387 1.75 -3.00 19.11
CA ARG A 387 2.76 -3.65 19.92
C ARG A 387 2.04 -4.45 21.00
N VAL A 388 2.46 -5.69 21.16
CA VAL A 388 1.96 -6.59 22.21
C VAL A 388 3.08 -6.93 23.19
N SER A 389 2.73 -7.07 24.46
CA SER A 389 3.66 -7.36 25.55
C SER A 389 4.00 -8.86 25.61
#